data_2305d80bfe05584ef2158c75369e1a23
#
_entry.id   2305d80bfe05584ef2158c75369e1a23
#
_cell.length_a   1.000
_cell.length_b   1.000
_cell.length_c   1.000
_cell.angle_alpha   90.00
_cell.angle_beta   90.00
_cell.angle_gamma   90.00
#
_symmetry.space_group_name_H-M   'P 1'
#
loop_
_entity.id
_entity.type
_entity.pdbx_description
1 polymer ?
#
loop_
_entity_poly.entity_id
_entity_poly.type
_entity_poly.pdbx_seq_one_letter_code
_entity_poly.pdbx_strand_id
1 'polypeptide(L)'
;MANKDRSNHEPPEKPGGEGWLFSEQQQKLCHFKPSMATVHAQWVEVRTFSWVPPRPPVPMTERRMLRHNAIEAWTTMLKTDWVRCRPPVR
;
A
#
# COMPACT_ATOMS: atom_id res chain seq x y z
N MET A 1 9.55 -11.07 27.02
CA MET A 1 9.46 -10.67 26.59
C MET A 1 9.11 -10.48 26.04
N ALA A 2 8.96 -10.37 26.04
CA ALA A 2 8.73 -9.82 25.39
C ALA A 2 8.48 -9.61 24.78
N ASN A 3 8.44 -9.52 24.78
CA ASN A 3 8.24 -9.06 24.05
C ASN A 3 8.06 -8.79 23.59
N LYS A 4 7.93 -8.71 23.65
CA LYS A 4 7.83 -8.17 23.13
C LYS A 4 7.73 -7.80 22.57
N ASP A 5 7.58 -7.66 22.67
CA ASP A 5 7.60 -7.03 22.07
C ASP A 5 7.46 -6.80 21.62
N ARG A 6 7.43 -6.72 21.81
CA ARG A 6 7.32 -6.15 21.31
C ARG A 6 7.11 -5.69 20.80
N SER A 7 6.99 -5.45 20.89
CA SER A 7 6.87 -4.80 20.37
C SER A 7 6.77 -4.36 20.05
N ASN A 8 6.68 -3.95 20.29
CA ASN A 8 6.59 -3.37 19.82
C ASN A 8 6.57 -2.80 19.50
N HIS A 9 6.69 -2.09 19.97
CA HIS A 9 6.69 -1.36 19.56
C HIS A 9 6.32 -0.55 18.65
N GLU A 10 6.92 -0.24 18.73
CA GLU A 10 6.47 0.44 17.58
C GLU A 10 5.04 0.10 17.30
N PRO A 11 4.28 1.03 16.75
CA PRO A 11 2.88 0.71 16.53
C PRO A 11 2.79 -0.54 15.70
N PRO A 12 1.84 -1.36 16.00
CA PRO A 12 1.69 -2.55 15.21
C PRO A 12 1.57 -2.15 13.76
N GLU A 13 2.29 -2.83 12.95
CA GLU A 13 2.17 -2.63 11.54
C GLU A 13 0.76 -2.91 11.12
N LYS A 14 0.28 -2.11 10.24
CA LYS A 14 -0.97 -2.48 9.63
C LYS A 14 -0.77 -3.78 8.91
N PRO A 15 -1.81 -4.60 8.88
CA PRO A 15 -1.68 -5.93 8.30
C PRO A 15 -1.33 -5.94 6.82
N GLY A 16 -1.28 -4.80 6.20
CA GLY A 16 -0.98 -4.74 4.79
C GLY A 16 -2.23 -4.43 4.01
N GLY A 17 -2.04 -4.20 2.70
CA GLY A 17 -3.16 -3.84 1.87
C GLY A 17 -3.65 -2.43 2.13
N GLU A 18 -2.81 -1.60 2.75
CA GLU A 18 -3.20 -0.25 3.09
C GLU A 18 -1.94 0.61 3.11
N GLY A 19 -1.93 1.68 2.33
CA GLY A 19 -0.79 2.58 2.30
C GLY A 19 -0.22 2.72 0.91
N TRP A 20 1.03 3.12 0.84
CA TRP A 20 1.68 3.43 -0.42
C TRP A 20 2.90 2.54 -0.63
N LEU A 21 3.07 2.08 -1.86
CA LEU A 21 4.25 1.33 -2.25
C LEU A 21 4.87 1.99 -3.48
N PHE A 22 6.17 1.95 -3.54
CA PHE A 22 6.92 2.56 -4.64
C PHE A 22 7.88 1.54 -5.22
N SER A 23 7.95 1.48 -6.54
CA SER A 23 8.93 0.67 -7.24
C SER A 23 9.80 1.60 -8.06
N GLU A 24 11.03 1.75 -7.62
CA GLU A 24 11.97 2.60 -8.34
C GLU A 24 12.31 1.99 -9.69
N GLN A 25 12.42 0.68 -9.72
CA GLN A 25 12.78 -0.01 -10.94
C GLN A 25 11.73 0.17 -12.01
N GLN A 26 10.47 0.12 -11.63
CA GLN A 26 9.39 0.29 -12.58
C GLN A 26 8.92 1.72 -12.70
N GLN A 27 9.39 2.59 -11.79
CA GLN A 27 8.98 3.99 -11.73
C GLN A 27 7.47 4.08 -11.59
N LYS A 28 6.96 3.31 -10.63
CA LYS A 28 5.53 3.26 -10.37
C LYS A 28 5.25 3.40 -8.89
N LEU A 29 4.08 3.91 -8.62
CA LEU A 29 3.60 4.14 -7.27
C LEU A 29 2.24 3.48 -7.17
N CYS A 30 1.98 2.84 -6.06
CA CYS A 30 0.72 2.15 -5.88
C CYS A 30 0.12 2.53 -4.54
N HIS A 31 -1.14 2.88 -4.55
CA HIS A 31 -1.84 3.30 -3.34
C HIS A 31 -2.96 2.32 -3.03
N PHE A 32 -2.90 1.73 -1.86
CA PHE A 32 -3.94 0.83 -1.36
C PHE A 32 -4.76 1.59 -0.33
N LYS A 33 -6.03 1.78 -0.63
CA LYS A 33 -6.91 2.56 0.23
C LYS A 33 -8.16 1.75 0.55
N PRO A 34 -8.35 1.35 1.80
CA PRO A 34 -9.59 0.63 2.14
C PRO A 34 -10.80 1.50 1.87
N SER A 35 -11.81 0.88 1.33
CA SER A 35 -13.07 1.58 1.09
C SER A 35 -13.85 1.63 2.40
N MET A 36 -14.36 2.79 2.71
CA MET A 36 -15.14 2.98 3.93
C MET A 36 -16.62 3.17 3.60
N ALA A 37 -17.01 2.73 2.43
CA ALA A 37 -18.36 2.97 1.97
C ALA A 37 -19.41 2.33 2.86
N THR A 38 -19.08 1.19 3.45
CA THR A 38 -20.02 0.52 4.33
C THR A 38 -19.29 -0.01 5.54
N VAL A 39 -20.09 -0.32 6.58
CA VAL A 39 -19.53 -0.89 7.79
C VAL A 39 -18.88 -2.23 7.53
N HIS A 40 -19.41 -2.95 6.58
CA HIS A 40 -18.89 -4.28 6.28
C HIS A 40 -18.01 -4.28 5.05
N ALA A 41 -17.49 -3.11 4.68
CA ALA A 41 -16.69 -3.01 3.47
C ALA A 41 -15.48 -3.91 3.57
N GLN A 42 -15.32 -4.76 2.58
CA GLN A 42 -14.18 -5.63 2.47
C GLN A 42 -13.38 -5.28 1.23
N TRP A 43 -13.56 -4.08 0.72
CA TRP A 43 -12.96 -3.67 -0.53
C TRP A 43 -11.81 -2.72 -0.29
N VAL A 44 -10.81 -2.83 -1.13
CA VAL A 44 -9.66 -1.93 -1.12
C VAL A 44 -9.52 -1.36 -2.52
N GLU A 45 -9.41 -0.05 -2.61
CA GLU A 45 -9.14 0.61 -3.88
C GLU A 45 -7.65 0.61 -4.09
N VAL A 46 -7.23 0.14 -5.26
CA VAL A 46 -5.82 0.08 -5.59
C VAL A 46 -5.59 0.94 -6.81
N ARG A 47 -4.81 2.00 -6.63
CA ARG A 47 -4.51 2.93 -7.71
C ARG A 47 -3.03 2.86 -8.04
N THR A 48 -2.73 2.81 -9.31
CA THR A 48 -1.35 2.75 -9.76
C THR A 48 -1.04 4.03 -10.53
N PHE A 49 0.15 4.55 -10.28
CA PHE A 49 0.61 5.78 -10.90
C PHE A 49 1.96 5.54 -11.54
N SER A 50 2.22 6.27 -12.60
CA SER A 50 3.57 6.40 -13.12
C SER A 50 4.22 7.54 -12.36
N TRP A 51 5.43 7.31 -11.83
CA TRP A 51 6.03 8.33 -11.00
C TRP A 51 7.53 8.38 -11.17
N VAL A 52 7.99 9.51 -11.66
CA VAL A 52 9.42 9.78 -11.82
C VAL A 52 9.69 11.04 -11.02
N PRO A 53 10.09 10.89 -9.75
CA PRO A 53 10.33 12.08 -8.94
C PRO A 53 11.36 12.98 -9.60
N PRO A 54 11.27 14.29 -9.44
CA PRO A 54 10.32 15.00 -8.57
C PRO A 54 8.99 15.35 -9.24
N ARG A 55 8.71 14.81 -10.40
CA ARG A 55 7.46 15.08 -11.09
C ARG A 55 6.29 14.52 -10.29
N PRO A 56 5.11 15.12 -10.43
CA PRO A 56 3.93 14.57 -9.76
C PRO A 56 3.56 13.21 -10.34
N PRO A 57 2.96 12.37 -9.52
CA PRO A 57 2.49 11.07 -10.02
C PRO A 57 1.42 11.26 -11.08
N VAL A 58 1.41 10.37 -12.06
CA VAL A 58 0.44 10.40 -13.13
C VAL A 58 -0.43 9.15 -13.01
N PRO A 59 -1.75 9.30 -12.84
CA PRO A 59 -2.62 8.14 -12.68
C PRO A 59 -2.57 7.22 -13.89
N MET A 60 -2.56 5.92 -13.64
CA MET A 60 -2.54 4.93 -14.70
C MET A 60 -3.76 4.03 -14.61
N THR A 61 -3.95 3.35 -13.48
CA THR A 61 -5.05 2.44 -13.33
C THR A 61 -5.69 2.62 -11.96
N GLU A 62 -6.92 2.17 -11.87
CA GLU A 62 -7.64 2.17 -10.63
C GLU A 62 -8.53 0.94 -10.63
N ARG A 63 -8.47 0.16 -9.56
CA ARG A 63 -9.27 -1.04 -9.48
C ARG A 63 -9.63 -1.28 -8.03
N ARG A 64 -10.55 -2.16 -7.83
CA ARG A 64 -11.04 -2.50 -6.51
C ARG A 64 -10.88 -4.00 -6.33
N MET A 65 -10.46 -4.40 -5.15
CA MET A 65 -10.33 -5.82 -4.89
C MET A 65 -10.72 -6.10 -3.46
N LEU A 66 -11.04 -7.35 -3.20
CA LEU A 66 -11.36 -7.75 -1.84
C LEU A 66 -10.16 -7.57 -0.94
N ARG A 67 -10.43 -7.33 0.34
CA ARG A 67 -9.36 -7.02 1.28
C ARG A 67 -8.30 -8.11 1.32
N HIS A 68 -8.70 -9.37 1.37
CA HIS A 68 -7.69 -10.42 1.48
C HIS A 68 -6.85 -10.50 0.21
N ASN A 69 -7.44 -10.21 -0.93
CA ASN A 69 -6.68 -10.17 -2.18
C ASN A 69 -5.71 -9.00 -2.19
N ALA A 70 -6.14 -7.88 -1.61
CA ALA A 70 -5.27 -6.71 -1.53
C ALA A 70 -4.09 -6.99 -0.62
N ILE A 71 -4.32 -7.68 0.48
CA ILE A 71 -3.23 -8.03 1.39
C ILE A 71 -2.25 -8.96 0.71
N GLU A 72 -2.75 -9.91 -0.06
CA GLU A 72 -1.87 -10.80 -0.80
C GLU A 72 -1.05 -10.04 -1.83
N ALA A 73 -1.69 -9.14 -2.56
CA ALA A 73 -0.99 -8.36 -3.56
C ALA A 73 0.09 -7.50 -2.90
N TRP A 74 -0.26 -6.88 -1.79
CA TRP A 74 0.68 -6.05 -1.03
C TRP A 74 1.89 -6.88 -0.63
N THR A 75 1.65 -8.05 -0.04
CA THR A 75 2.73 -8.90 0.43
C THR A 75 3.61 -9.36 -0.73
N THR A 76 2.99 -9.72 -1.84
CA THR A 76 3.73 -10.17 -3.00
C THR A 76 4.60 -9.03 -3.54
N MET A 77 4.07 -7.83 -3.59
CA MET A 77 4.82 -6.69 -4.08
C MET A 77 6.03 -6.41 -3.20
N LEU A 78 5.86 -6.54 -1.88
CA LEU A 78 6.97 -6.31 -0.97
C LEU A 78 8.08 -7.34 -1.11
N LYS A 79 7.79 -8.47 -1.71
CA LYS A 79 8.81 -9.48 -1.95
C LYS A 79 9.61 -9.19 -3.21
N THR A 80 9.23 -8.19 -3.95
CA THR A 80 9.94 -7.81 -5.16
C THR A 80 10.60 -6.46 -4.93
N ASP A 81 10.55 -5.58 -5.91
CA ASP A 81 11.24 -4.30 -5.81
C ASP A 81 10.38 -3.18 -5.25
N TRP A 82 9.19 -3.50 -4.76
CA TRP A 82 8.33 -2.48 -4.17
C TRP A 82 8.68 -2.27 -2.71
N VAL A 83 8.66 -1.00 -2.28
CA VAL A 83 8.95 -0.66 -0.89
C VAL A 83 7.87 0.28 -0.40
N ARG A 84 7.64 0.25 0.89
CA ARG A 84 6.71 1.18 1.51
C ARG A 84 7.24 2.59 1.41
N CYS A 85 6.35 3.53 1.22
CA CYS A 85 6.75 4.90 1.15
C CYS A 85 5.65 5.78 1.70
N ARG A 86 5.98 7.03 1.88
CA ARG A 86 5.00 8.01 2.32
C ARG A 86 4.23 8.51 1.12
N PRO A 87 3.03 9.07 1.35
CA PRO A 87 2.32 9.71 0.25
C PRO A 87 3.22 10.72 -0.43
N PRO A 88 3.23 10.75 -1.76
CA PRO A 88 4.13 11.64 -2.48
C PRO A 88 3.68 13.08 -2.52
N VAL A 89 2.51 13.37 -1.99
CA VAL A 89 1.99 14.73 -2.02
C VAL A 89 2.20 15.38 -0.70
N ARG A 90 2.15 16.66 -0.76
CA ARG A 90 2.33 17.48 0.38
C ARG A 90 1.14 18.06 0.88
#